data_49eb0416217523a5ec5128a68b4cdfc8
#
_entry.id   49eb0416217523a5ec5128a68b4cdfc8
#
_cell.length_a   1.000
_cell.length_b   1.000
_cell.length_c   1.000
_cell.angle_alpha   90.00
_cell.angle_beta   90.00
_cell.angle_gamma   90.00
#
_symmetry.space_group_name_H-M   'P 1'
#
loop_
_entity.id
_entity.type
_entity.pdbx_description
1 polymer ?
#
loop_
_entity_poly.entity_id
_entity_poly.type
_entity_poly.pdbx_seq_one_letter_code
_entity_poly.pdbx_strand_id
1 'polypeptide(L)'
;MNKNKPYRVESVRSWDEYSDKVGALCHGWGFRGHADSTWPLMSTLGRYLNAYVKEKYWTVQEERIARIFQRKAHLFLTHIPERADTFQWLALMQHHGAPTRLLDFTWSPYVAAFFALVQTTKQAAVWAVNPKRLVNVTERFNEFLGNSRVGPIGIGEPFVMNMRLIAQSGTLSLIHI
;
A
#
# COMPACT_ATOMS: atom_id res chain seq x y z
N MET A 1 10.85 -25.00 0.20
CA MET A 1 10.76 -23.59 -0.25
C MET A 1 9.77 -23.54 -1.40
N ASN A 2 8.68 -22.81 -1.25
CA ASN A 2 7.63 -22.72 -2.27
C ASN A 2 8.14 -21.85 -3.44
N LYS A 3 8.49 -22.48 -4.57
CA LYS A 3 9.21 -21.86 -5.71
C LYS A 3 8.41 -20.80 -6.50
N ASN A 4 7.17 -20.50 -6.10
CA ASN A 4 6.27 -19.60 -6.86
C ASN A 4 5.93 -18.27 -6.18
N LYS A 5 6.58 -17.91 -5.06
CA LYS A 5 6.32 -16.61 -4.45
C LYS A 5 7.28 -15.55 -4.99
N PRO A 6 6.78 -14.37 -5.44
CA PRO A 6 7.63 -13.29 -5.95
C PRO A 6 8.42 -12.56 -4.84
N TYR A 7 8.38 -13.06 -3.62
CA TYR A 7 9.04 -12.49 -2.44
C TYR A 7 9.75 -13.57 -1.61
N ARG A 8 10.79 -13.16 -0.91
CA ARG A 8 11.52 -14.00 0.05
C ARG A 8 10.87 -13.89 1.43
N VAL A 9 10.72 -15.00 2.12
CA VAL A 9 10.24 -15.06 3.50
C VAL A 9 11.43 -15.41 4.41
N GLU A 10 11.63 -14.59 5.41
CA GLU A 10 12.60 -14.84 6.48
C GLU A 10 11.88 -14.84 7.83
N SER A 11 12.20 -15.81 8.68
CA SER A 11 11.68 -15.86 10.05
C SER A 11 12.66 -15.23 11.00
N VAL A 12 12.17 -14.49 11.98
CA VAL A 12 12.92 -13.89 13.08
C VAL A 12 12.32 -14.35 14.40
N ARG A 13 13.16 -14.58 15.40
CA ARG A 13 12.74 -15.10 16.71
C ARG A 13 13.01 -14.14 17.86
N SER A 14 13.77 -13.07 17.60
CA SER A 14 14.10 -12.06 18.59
C SER A 14 14.09 -10.66 17.98
N TRP A 15 14.05 -9.65 18.83
CA TRP A 15 14.16 -8.25 18.42
C TRP A 15 15.54 -7.95 17.84
N ASP A 16 16.60 -8.51 18.38
CA ASP A 16 17.97 -8.31 17.89
C ASP A 16 18.11 -8.89 16.47
N GLU A 17 17.62 -10.11 16.25
CA GLU A 17 17.61 -10.72 14.91
C GLU A 17 16.80 -9.89 13.92
N TYR A 18 15.67 -9.31 14.34
CA TYR A 18 14.89 -8.40 13.49
C TYR A 18 15.68 -7.14 13.15
N SER A 19 16.28 -6.51 14.17
CA SER A 19 17.07 -5.28 14.02
C SER A 19 18.26 -5.48 13.09
N ASP A 20 18.97 -6.58 13.22
CA ASP A 20 20.11 -6.93 12.34
C ASP A 20 19.66 -7.10 10.90
N LYS A 21 18.54 -7.81 10.67
CA LYS A 21 18.00 -8.04 9.32
C LYS A 21 17.55 -6.75 8.65
N VAL A 22 16.81 -5.89 9.35
CA VAL A 22 16.35 -4.62 8.76
C VAL A 22 17.49 -3.61 8.63
N GLY A 23 18.46 -3.63 9.53
CA GLY A 23 19.68 -2.82 9.46
C GLY A 23 20.57 -3.17 8.26
N ALA A 24 20.54 -4.42 7.80
CA ALA A 24 21.25 -4.86 6.61
C ALA A 24 20.57 -4.37 5.29
N LEU A 25 19.34 -3.88 5.36
CA LEU A 25 18.65 -3.30 4.20
C LEU A 25 19.17 -1.88 3.95
N CYS A 26 19.49 -1.59 2.69
CA CYS A 26 19.92 -0.25 2.29
C CYS A 26 18.79 0.77 2.53
N HIS A 27 19.16 2.05 2.66
CA HIS A 27 18.20 3.15 2.75
C HIS A 27 17.19 3.15 1.58
N GLY A 28 15.97 3.59 1.85
CA GLY A 28 14.92 3.72 0.85
C GLY A 28 14.07 2.47 0.65
N TRP A 29 14.07 1.53 1.59
CA TRP A 29 13.05 0.48 1.66
C TRP A 29 11.80 1.00 2.38
N GLY A 30 10.63 0.67 1.83
CA GLY A 30 9.34 0.87 2.49
C GLY A 30 8.95 -0.36 3.31
N PHE A 31 8.36 -0.15 4.49
CA PHE A 31 7.95 -1.22 5.41
C PHE A 31 6.47 -1.13 5.74
N ARG A 32 5.83 -2.29 5.93
CA ARG A 32 4.44 -2.38 6.37
C ARG A 32 4.26 -3.56 7.34
N GLY A 33 3.67 -3.30 8.51
CA GLY A 33 3.34 -4.32 9.50
C GLY A 33 1.97 -4.96 9.25
N HIS A 34 1.89 -6.26 9.44
CA HIS A 34 0.66 -7.05 9.49
C HIS A 34 0.59 -7.83 10.79
N ALA A 35 -0.53 -7.71 11.51
CA ALA A 35 -0.76 -8.44 12.76
C ALA A 35 -0.94 -9.95 12.56
N ASP A 36 -1.20 -10.40 11.34
CA ASP A 36 -1.25 -11.82 10.97
C ASP A 36 -0.41 -12.04 9.70
N SER A 37 0.57 -12.93 9.80
CA SER A 37 1.50 -13.26 8.71
C SER A 37 0.83 -13.95 7.52
N THR A 38 -0.39 -14.44 7.68
CA THR A 38 -1.17 -15.07 6.61
C THR A 38 -1.90 -14.06 5.72
N TRP A 39 -2.02 -12.81 6.15
CA TRP A 39 -2.69 -11.79 5.37
C TRP A 39 -1.92 -11.45 4.09
N PRO A 40 -2.61 -11.45 2.95
CA PRO A 40 -1.98 -11.00 1.71
C PRO A 40 -1.73 -9.49 1.73
N LEU A 41 -0.75 -9.05 0.96
CA LEU A 41 -0.50 -7.63 0.75
C LEU A 41 -1.57 -7.09 -0.23
N MET A 42 -2.72 -6.71 0.32
CA MET A 42 -3.91 -6.31 -0.44
C MET A 42 -4.51 -5.02 0.13
N SER A 43 -4.85 -4.09 -0.76
CA SER A 43 -5.48 -2.81 -0.40
C SER A 43 -6.90 -2.98 0.11
N THR A 44 -7.46 -1.94 0.73
CA THR A 44 -8.87 -1.96 1.19
C THR A 44 -9.83 -2.10 0.02
N LEU A 45 -9.56 -1.41 -1.08
CA LEU A 45 -10.36 -1.53 -2.30
C LEU A 45 -10.26 -2.96 -2.87
N GLY A 46 -9.05 -3.54 -2.92
CA GLY A 46 -8.86 -4.91 -3.40
C GLY A 46 -9.66 -5.93 -2.58
N ARG A 47 -9.64 -5.82 -1.24
CA ARG A 47 -10.46 -6.68 -0.38
C ARG A 47 -11.96 -6.53 -0.65
N TYR A 48 -12.43 -5.28 -0.79
CA TYR A 48 -13.83 -5.00 -1.10
C TYR A 48 -14.23 -5.57 -2.47
N LEU A 49 -13.47 -5.28 -3.51
CA LEU A 49 -13.77 -5.73 -4.86
C LEU A 49 -13.76 -7.26 -4.97
N ASN A 50 -12.75 -7.90 -4.40
CA ASN A 50 -12.65 -9.36 -4.42
C ASN A 50 -13.80 -10.06 -3.67
N ALA A 51 -14.33 -9.44 -2.62
CA ALA A 51 -15.43 -10.01 -1.84
C ALA A 51 -16.81 -9.79 -2.46
N TYR A 52 -17.04 -8.67 -3.16
CA TYR A 52 -18.39 -8.23 -3.52
C TYR A 52 -18.61 -7.91 -5.00
N VAL A 53 -17.55 -7.83 -5.81
CA VAL A 53 -17.65 -7.33 -7.19
C VAL A 53 -16.99 -8.31 -8.17
N LYS A 54 -17.68 -8.64 -9.26
CA LYS A 54 -17.06 -9.42 -10.35
C LYS A 54 -15.92 -8.62 -10.99
N GLU A 55 -14.80 -9.27 -11.27
CA GLU A 55 -13.55 -8.65 -11.76
C GLU A 55 -13.76 -7.68 -12.93
N LYS A 56 -14.58 -8.05 -13.91
CA LYS A 56 -14.90 -7.20 -15.07
C LYS A 56 -15.50 -5.82 -14.73
N TYR A 57 -15.95 -5.60 -13.50
CA TYR A 57 -16.52 -4.33 -13.04
C TYR A 57 -15.62 -3.57 -12.07
N TRP A 58 -14.43 -4.05 -11.76
CA TRP A 58 -13.55 -3.45 -10.76
C TRP A 58 -13.19 -1.99 -11.08
N THR A 59 -12.76 -1.73 -12.32
CA THR A 59 -12.43 -0.36 -12.77
C THR A 59 -13.62 0.58 -12.65
N VAL A 60 -14.80 0.14 -13.07
CA VAL A 60 -16.03 0.94 -13.02
C VAL A 60 -16.44 1.27 -11.59
N GLN A 61 -16.27 0.31 -10.67
CA GLN A 61 -16.57 0.53 -9.26
C GLN A 61 -15.56 1.47 -8.59
N GLU A 62 -14.29 1.35 -8.89
CA GLU A 62 -13.27 2.28 -8.38
C GLU A 62 -13.55 3.71 -8.84
N GLU A 63 -13.80 3.92 -10.13
CA GLU A 63 -14.16 5.22 -10.68
C GLU A 63 -15.45 5.79 -10.04
N ARG A 64 -16.43 4.93 -9.77
CA ARG A 64 -17.67 5.32 -9.08
C ARG A 64 -17.39 5.80 -7.66
N ILE A 65 -16.59 5.07 -6.89
CA ILE A 65 -16.21 5.44 -5.52
C ILE A 65 -15.48 6.79 -5.52
N ALA A 66 -14.48 6.94 -6.39
CA ALA A 66 -13.72 8.18 -6.52
C ALA A 66 -14.65 9.37 -6.90
N ARG A 67 -15.53 9.18 -7.85
CA ARG A 67 -16.49 10.23 -8.28
C ARG A 67 -17.44 10.64 -7.16
N ILE A 68 -17.95 9.69 -6.38
CA ILE A 68 -18.83 9.98 -5.24
C ILE A 68 -18.08 10.80 -4.19
N PHE A 69 -16.84 10.44 -3.87
CA PHE A 69 -16.00 11.16 -2.93
C PHE A 69 -15.71 12.58 -3.43
N GLN A 70 -15.23 12.74 -4.65
CA GLN A 70 -14.90 14.03 -5.26
C GLN A 70 -16.07 15.00 -5.30
N ARG A 71 -17.28 14.52 -5.60
CA ARG A 71 -18.50 15.35 -5.63
C ARG A 71 -18.85 15.93 -4.27
N LYS A 72 -18.47 15.29 -3.17
CA LYS A 72 -18.76 15.72 -1.80
C LYS A 72 -17.57 16.37 -1.12
N ALA A 73 -16.40 16.34 -1.71
CA ALA A 73 -15.14 16.77 -1.11
C ALA A 73 -15.18 18.23 -0.63
N HIS A 74 -15.85 19.12 -1.37
CA HIS A 74 -16.00 20.54 -1.02
C HIS A 74 -16.74 20.77 0.29
N LEU A 75 -17.45 19.76 0.83
CA LEU A 75 -18.18 19.88 2.10
C LEU A 75 -17.29 19.73 3.34
N PHE A 76 -16.09 19.14 3.18
CA PHE A 76 -15.22 18.80 4.31
C PHE A 76 -13.73 19.03 4.04
N LEU A 77 -13.32 19.36 2.80
CA LEU A 77 -11.95 19.71 2.48
C LEU A 77 -11.78 21.23 2.38
N THR A 78 -10.77 21.76 3.04
CA THR A 78 -10.37 23.17 2.92
C THR A 78 -9.62 23.45 1.63
N HIS A 79 -8.95 22.44 1.07
CA HIS A 79 -8.23 22.51 -0.18
C HIS A 79 -8.66 21.35 -1.09
N ILE A 80 -9.11 21.69 -2.27
CA ILE A 80 -9.54 20.72 -3.29
C ILE A 80 -8.36 20.51 -4.25
N PRO A 81 -7.85 19.26 -4.40
CA PRO A 81 -6.80 18.97 -5.37
C PRO A 81 -7.23 19.27 -6.81
N GLU A 82 -6.27 19.49 -7.68
CA GLU A 82 -6.53 19.54 -9.10
C GLU A 82 -7.18 18.23 -9.58
N ARG A 83 -8.10 18.34 -10.52
CA ARG A 83 -8.88 17.19 -10.99
C ARG A 83 -8.00 16.07 -11.57
N ALA A 84 -6.87 16.44 -12.17
CA ALA A 84 -5.91 15.53 -12.79
C ALA A 84 -5.00 14.83 -11.76
N ASP A 85 -4.88 15.36 -10.53
CA ASP A 85 -4.02 14.79 -9.49
C ASP A 85 -4.65 13.56 -8.83
N THR A 86 -4.68 12.47 -9.55
CA THR A 86 -5.27 11.20 -9.11
C THR A 86 -4.64 10.70 -7.81
N PHE A 87 -3.31 10.88 -7.64
CA PHE A 87 -2.63 10.37 -6.45
C PHE A 87 -3.04 11.12 -5.19
N GLN A 88 -3.12 12.45 -5.26
CA GLN A 88 -3.59 13.29 -4.15
C GLN A 88 -5.05 12.98 -3.79
N TRP A 89 -5.91 12.74 -4.79
CA TRP A 89 -7.28 12.31 -4.55
C TRP A 89 -7.36 10.97 -3.83
N LEU A 90 -6.59 9.97 -4.25
CA LEU A 90 -6.55 8.66 -3.60
C LEU A 90 -6.03 8.78 -2.16
N ALA A 91 -4.99 9.60 -1.92
CA ALA A 91 -4.45 9.85 -0.58
C ALA A 91 -5.49 10.47 0.35
N LEU A 92 -6.25 11.47 -0.12
CA LEU A 92 -7.35 12.07 0.63
C LEU A 92 -8.50 11.09 0.87
N MET A 93 -8.88 10.33 -0.13
CA MET A 93 -9.90 9.27 0.02
C MET A 93 -9.51 8.29 1.11
N GLN A 94 -8.26 7.83 1.12
CA GLN A 94 -7.76 6.91 2.14
C GLN A 94 -7.73 7.54 3.53
N HIS A 95 -7.30 8.81 3.62
CA HIS A 95 -7.32 9.55 4.88
C HIS A 95 -8.72 9.64 5.50
N HIS A 96 -9.74 9.83 4.67
CA HIS A 96 -11.15 9.88 5.06
C HIS A 96 -11.83 8.51 5.10
N GLY A 97 -11.10 7.42 5.05
CA GLY A 97 -11.60 6.07 5.21
C GLY A 97 -12.30 5.46 4.00
N ALA A 98 -12.27 6.13 2.85
CA ALA A 98 -12.78 5.53 1.62
C ALA A 98 -11.85 4.41 1.13
N PRO A 99 -12.40 3.33 0.56
CA PRO A 99 -11.56 2.25 0.04
C PRO A 99 -10.77 2.72 -1.19
N THR A 100 -9.45 2.53 -1.14
CA THR A 100 -8.53 2.87 -2.23
C THR A 100 -7.61 1.70 -2.56
N ARG A 101 -6.94 1.78 -3.70
CA ARG A 101 -5.86 0.85 -4.08
C ARG A 101 -4.52 1.15 -3.40
N LEU A 102 -4.45 2.19 -2.56
CA LEU A 102 -3.25 2.51 -1.84
C LEU A 102 -3.04 1.59 -0.64
N LEU A 103 -1.79 1.36 -0.29
CA LEU A 103 -1.34 0.78 0.97
C LEU A 103 -0.43 1.74 1.70
N ASP A 104 -0.66 1.89 3.00
CA ASP A 104 0.23 2.63 3.88
C ASP A 104 1.53 1.86 4.09
N PHE A 105 2.64 2.50 3.81
CA PHE A 105 3.97 2.06 4.16
C PHE A 105 4.63 3.10 5.06
N THR A 106 5.72 2.74 5.70
CA THR A 106 6.60 3.64 6.45
C THR A 106 8.04 3.40 6.04
N TRP A 107 8.86 4.44 6.08
CA TRP A 107 10.30 4.31 5.90
C TRP A 107 11.00 3.72 7.12
N SER A 108 10.30 3.65 8.27
CA SER A 108 10.83 3.09 9.51
C SER A 108 10.43 1.63 9.70
N PRO A 109 11.38 0.68 9.70
CA PRO A 109 11.08 -0.72 10.01
C PRO A 109 10.51 -0.88 11.43
N TYR A 110 10.89 -0.02 12.36
CA TYR A 110 10.44 -0.09 13.76
C TYR A 110 8.97 0.36 13.90
N VAL A 111 8.55 1.37 13.14
CA VAL A 111 7.13 1.75 13.06
C VAL A 111 6.31 0.62 12.45
N ALA A 112 6.80 -0.04 11.41
CA ALA A 112 6.13 -1.20 10.83
C ALA A 112 6.03 -2.36 11.83
N ALA A 113 7.11 -2.64 12.59
CA ALA A 113 7.09 -3.66 13.63
C ALA A 113 6.08 -3.33 14.75
N PHE A 114 5.98 -2.07 15.17
CA PHE A 114 4.96 -1.64 16.11
C PHE A 114 3.55 -1.98 15.62
N PHE A 115 3.20 -1.62 14.38
CA PHE A 115 1.89 -1.95 13.81
C PHE A 115 1.66 -3.46 13.61
N ALA A 116 2.71 -4.22 13.36
CA ALA A 116 2.63 -5.66 13.29
C ALA A 116 2.29 -6.29 14.65
N LEU A 117 2.85 -5.74 15.75
CA LEU A 117 2.80 -6.36 17.07
C LEU A 117 1.64 -5.87 17.93
N VAL A 118 1.19 -4.61 17.77
CA VAL A 118 0.20 -3.98 18.66
C VAL A 118 -1.14 -4.72 18.73
N GLN A 119 -1.53 -5.42 17.68
CA GLN A 119 -2.79 -6.17 17.62
C GLN A 119 -2.60 -7.66 17.32
N THR A 120 -1.35 -8.15 17.32
CA THR A 120 -1.10 -9.54 17.00
C THR A 120 -1.53 -10.46 18.12
N THR A 121 -2.20 -11.56 17.75
CA THR A 121 -2.53 -12.68 18.64
C THR A 121 -1.83 -13.97 18.23
N LYS A 122 -1.09 -13.92 17.13
CA LYS A 122 -0.41 -15.08 16.51
C LYS A 122 0.96 -14.65 15.98
N GLN A 123 1.30 -15.08 14.80
CA GLN A 123 2.51 -14.70 14.09
C GLN A 123 2.27 -13.44 13.26
N ALA A 124 3.00 -12.38 13.56
CA ALA A 124 3.00 -11.14 12.79
C ALA A 124 3.96 -11.22 11.59
N ALA A 125 3.84 -10.28 10.66
CA ALA A 125 4.79 -10.10 9.57
C ALA A 125 5.10 -8.63 9.32
N VAL A 126 6.33 -8.36 8.88
CA VAL A 126 6.72 -7.07 8.31
C VAL A 126 7.09 -7.29 6.84
N TRP A 127 6.38 -6.60 5.97
CA TRP A 127 6.72 -6.51 4.56
C TRP A 127 7.80 -5.47 4.37
N ALA A 128 8.85 -5.82 3.65
CA ALA A 128 9.90 -4.91 3.23
C ALA A 128 9.93 -4.85 1.70
N VAL A 129 9.80 -3.68 1.15
CA VAL A 129 9.68 -3.45 -0.30
C VAL A 129 10.73 -2.46 -0.76
N ASN A 130 11.48 -2.82 -1.81
CA ASN A 130 12.42 -1.93 -2.44
C ASN A 130 11.75 -1.22 -3.63
N PRO A 131 11.47 0.10 -3.55
CA PRO A 131 10.79 0.85 -4.61
C PRO A 131 11.52 0.79 -5.96
N LYS A 132 12.85 0.83 -5.94
CA LYS A 132 13.67 0.78 -7.17
C LYS A 132 13.50 -0.54 -7.94
N ARG A 133 13.15 -1.62 -7.24
CA ARG A 133 12.89 -2.92 -7.87
C ARG A 133 11.44 -3.06 -8.36
N LEU A 134 10.51 -2.27 -7.79
CA LEU A 134 9.11 -2.29 -8.22
C LEU A 134 8.93 -1.73 -9.64
N VAL A 135 9.69 -0.72 -10.02
CA VAL A 135 9.64 -0.15 -11.38
C VAL A 135 9.91 -1.22 -12.45
N ASN A 136 10.94 -2.04 -12.22
CA ASN A 136 11.28 -3.14 -13.15
C ASN A 136 10.23 -4.27 -13.16
N VAL A 137 9.50 -4.45 -12.07
CA VAL A 137 8.40 -5.45 -11.99
C VAL A 137 7.18 -4.94 -12.75
N THR A 138 6.92 -3.63 -12.74
CA THR A 138 5.77 -3.04 -13.44
C THR A 138 5.87 -3.24 -14.95
N GLU A 139 7.05 -3.09 -15.55
CA GLU A 139 7.26 -3.37 -16.98
C GLU A 139 6.99 -4.83 -17.31
N ARG A 140 7.53 -5.77 -16.54
CA ARG A 140 7.28 -7.21 -16.70
C ARG A 140 5.83 -7.60 -16.45
N PHE A 141 5.16 -6.92 -15.51
CA PHE A 141 3.76 -7.16 -15.20
C PHE A 141 2.83 -6.66 -16.32
N ASN A 142 3.17 -5.53 -16.96
CA ASN A 142 2.46 -5.01 -18.12
C ASN A 142 2.60 -5.94 -19.33
N GLU A 143 3.77 -6.55 -19.54
CA GLU A 143 3.98 -7.58 -20.57
C GLU A 143 3.17 -8.85 -20.30
N PHE A 144 3.08 -9.27 -19.02
CA PHE A 144 2.35 -10.47 -18.62
C PHE A 144 0.83 -10.32 -18.70
N LEU A 145 0.29 -9.13 -18.41
CA LEU A 145 -1.17 -8.88 -18.38
C LEU A 145 -1.73 -8.37 -19.73
N GLY A 146 -0.93 -8.34 -20.78
CA GLY A 146 -1.36 -8.06 -22.15
C GLY A 146 -2.23 -6.81 -22.26
N ASN A 147 -1.64 -5.62 -22.26
CA ASN A 147 -2.31 -4.32 -22.45
C ASN A 147 -3.41 -3.92 -21.43
N SER A 148 -3.59 -4.64 -20.37
CA SER A 148 -4.36 -4.14 -19.22
C SER A 148 -3.65 -2.90 -18.70
N ARG A 149 -4.37 -1.78 -18.56
CA ARG A 149 -3.84 -0.50 -18.04
C ARG A 149 -3.49 -0.64 -16.56
N VAL A 150 -2.45 -1.41 -16.27
CA VAL A 150 -1.85 -1.47 -14.94
C VAL A 150 -1.11 -0.15 -14.77
N GLY A 151 -1.62 0.70 -13.92
CA GLY A 151 -0.90 1.91 -13.53
C GLY A 151 0.43 1.53 -12.86
N PRO A 152 1.43 2.40 -12.89
CA PRO A 152 2.72 2.11 -12.29
C PRO A 152 2.55 1.77 -10.81
N ILE A 153 3.14 0.65 -10.40
CA ILE A 153 3.31 0.33 -8.98
C ILE A 153 4.43 1.23 -8.49
N GLY A 154 4.12 2.15 -7.58
CA GLY A 154 5.09 3.10 -7.06
C GLY A 154 4.89 3.31 -5.56
N ILE A 155 5.96 3.69 -4.88
CA ILE A 155 5.90 4.25 -3.53
C ILE A 155 6.16 5.74 -3.68
N GLY A 156 5.27 6.56 -3.16
CA GLY A 156 5.38 8.01 -3.23
C GLY A 156 4.71 8.70 -2.05
N GLU A 157 5.01 9.97 -1.95
CA GLU A 157 4.41 10.86 -0.95
C GLU A 157 3.46 11.82 -1.69
N PRO A 158 2.23 12.01 -1.20
CA PRO A 158 1.34 13.02 -1.77
C PRO A 158 1.94 14.40 -1.54
N PHE A 159 1.72 15.33 -2.47
CA PHE A 159 2.25 16.70 -2.37
C PHE A 159 1.81 17.39 -1.08
N VAL A 160 0.56 17.18 -0.66
CA VAL A 160 0.05 17.62 0.63
C VAL A 160 -0.04 16.41 1.55
N MET A 161 0.90 16.32 2.48
CA MET A 161 0.91 15.25 3.50
C MET A 161 -0.08 15.56 4.62
N ASN A 162 -0.84 14.55 5.04
CA ASN A 162 -1.65 14.65 6.24
C ASN A 162 -0.83 14.35 7.52
N MET A 163 -1.32 14.81 8.67
CA MET A 163 -0.64 14.63 9.96
C MET A 163 -0.35 13.17 10.30
N ARG A 164 -1.18 12.24 9.87
CA ARG A 164 -0.98 10.80 10.08
C ARG A 164 0.24 10.29 9.33
N LEU A 165 0.40 10.64 8.05
CA LEU A 165 1.57 10.26 7.26
C LEU A 165 2.86 10.86 7.83
N ILE A 166 2.81 12.13 8.24
CA ILE A 166 3.95 12.80 8.86
C ILE A 166 4.36 12.09 10.16
N ALA A 167 3.41 11.84 11.07
CA ALA A 167 3.69 11.23 12.36
C ALA A 167 4.23 9.79 12.26
N GLN A 168 3.89 9.08 11.21
CA GLN A 168 4.31 7.68 10.98
C GLN A 168 5.54 7.55 10.08
N SER A 169 6.18 8.67 9.69
CA SER A 169 7.16 8.67 8.60
C SER A 169 6.62 7.86 7.41
N GLY A 170 5.33 8.11 7.13
CA GLY A 170 4.53 7.28 6.24
C GLY A 170 4.71 7.67 4.79
N THR A 171 4.54 6.69 3.93
CA THR A 171 4.46 6.83 2.48
C THR A 171 3.34 5.96 1.96
N LEU A 172 2.85 6.24 0.77
CA LEU A 172 1.79 5.49 0.14
C LEU A 172 2.34 4.67 -1.02
N SER A 173 1.90 3.43 -1.12
CA SER A 173 2.19 2.59 -2.29
C SER A 173 0.92 2.40 -3.11
N LEU A 174 1.01 2.68 -4.40
CA LEU A 174 -0.02 2.31 -5.36
C LEU A 174 0.14 0.84 -5.70
N ILE A 175 -0.87 0.03 -5.40
CA ILE A 175 -0.89 -1.38 -5.76
C ILE A 175 -1.96 -1.60 -6.82
N HIS A 176 -1.60 -2.39 -7.83
CA HIS A 176 -2.57 -2.88 -8.81
C HIS A 176 -3.55 -3.83 -8.12
N ILE A 177 -4.82 -3.67 -8.45
CA ILE A 177 -5.93 -4.54 -8.03
C ILE A 177 -6.30 -5.41 -9.19
#